data_bbfdea109c3ad107311f93626f52f256
#
_entry.id   bbfdea109c3ad107311f93626f52f256
#
_cell.length_a   1.000
_cell.length_b   1.000
_cell.length_c   1.000
_cell.angle_alpha   90.00
_cell.angle_beta   90.00
_cell.angle_gamma   90.00
#
_symmetry.space_group_name_H-M   'P 1'
#
loop_
_entity.id
_entity.type
_entity.pdbx_description
1 polymer ?
#
loop_
_entity_poly.entity_id
_entity_poly.type
_entity_poly.pdbx_seq_one_letter_code
_entity_poly.pdbx_strand_id
1 'polypeptide(L)'
;GGYTVELITQENKGFSGARNTALQVLKGMYIAFLDSDDVLTDGAVQKMLDAAFGCNAEILQGSWYTFSGEETENHIIPKEGVLNDNQGVFSGYPWGKLYKYNVMEHFQFPEGFWFEDTPLSFMIAAMPYRCAAIKDIVYGYRFNPQGITATARKKKRAVESYWITEAC
;
A
#
# COMPACT_ATOMS: atom_id res chain seq x y z
N GLY A 1 -14.72 -6.04 20.39
CA GLY A 1 -13.58 -5.17 20.68
C GLY A 1 -13.85 -3.79 20.13
N GLY A 2 -13.50 -2.73 20.90
CA GLY A 2 -13.66 -1.37 20.42
C GLY A 2 -12.49 -0.97 19.49
N TYR A 3 -12.77 -0.11 18.54
CA TYR A 3 -11.75 0.54 17.73
C TYR A 3 -11.35 1.87 18.38
N THR A 4 -10.08 2.19 18.37
CA THR A 4 -9.60 3.53 18.74
C THR A 4 -9.39 4.33 17.45
N VAL A 5 -9.99 5.51 17.39
CA VAL A 5 -9.79 6.46 16.28
C VAL A 5 -8.98 7.62 16.80
N GLU A 6 -7.88 7.93 16.13
CA GLU A 6 -7.05 9.09 16.41
C GLU A 6 -7.06 10.01 15.18
N LEU A 7 -7.47 11.26 15.36
CA LEU A 7 -7.47 12.27 14.30
C LEU A 7 -6.24 13.16 14.44
N ILE A 8 -5.41 13.17 13.40
CA ILE A 8 -4.20 14.01 13.34
C ILE A 8 -4.45 15.11 12.31
N THR A 9 -4.38 16.35 12.75
CA THR A 9 -4.49 17.53 11.88
C THR A 9 -3.09 18.13 11.67
N GLN A 10 -2.74 18.39 10.43
CA GLN A 10 -1.44 18.95 10.05
C GLN A 10 -1.58 19.93 8.88
N GLU A 11 -0.52 20.70 8.62
CA GLU A 11 -0.40 21.45 7.37
C GLU A 11 -0.34 20.48 6.17
N ASN A 12 -0.83 20.93 5.01
CA ASN A 12 -0.83 20.10 3.82
C ASN A 12 0.59 19.84 3.31
N LYS A 13 1.06 18.62 3.48
CA LYS A 13 2.33 18.07 2.96
C LYS A 13 2.12 16.99 1.92
N GLY A 14 0.91 16.95 1.32
CA GLY A 14 0.51 15.89 0.39
C GLY A 14 0.31 14.54 1.08
N PHE A 15 0.09 13.51 0.28
CA PHE A 15 -0.17 12.14 0.75
C PHE A 15 1.06 11.50 1.42
N SER A 16 2.28 11.79 0.94
CA SER A 16 3.53 11.35 1.60
C SER A 16 3.65 11.88 3.02
N GLY A 17 3.44 13.19 3.20
CA GLY A 17 3.51 13.81 4.53
C GLY A 17 2.42 13.31 5.47
N ALA A 18 1.22 13.03 4.96
CA ALA A 18 0.14 12.43 5.76
C ALA A 18 0.53 11.02 6.25
N ARG A 19 1.06 10.17 5.37
CA ARG A 19 1.53 8.82 5.72
C ARG A 19 2.71 8.87 6.68
N ASN A 20 3.70 9.73 6.44
CA ASN A 20 4.85 9.91 7.32
C ASN A 20 4.44 10.33 8.73
N THR A 21 3.50 11.26 8.86
CA THR A 21 2.98 11.68 10.16
C THR A 21 2.28 10.52 10.89
N ALA A 22 1.48 9.72 10.18
CA ALA A 22 0.85 8.54 10.76
C ALA A 22 1.89 7.51 11.22
N LEU A 23 2.96 7.28 10.44
CA LEU A 23 4.04 6.35 10.79
C LEU A 23 4.73 6.72 12.12
N GLN A 24 4.83 8.01 12.46
CA GLN A 24 5.47 8.47 13.71
C GLN A 24 4.69 8.14 14.98
N VAL A 25 3.39 7.90 14.88
CA VAL A 25 2.50 7.67 16.04
C VAL A 25 1.97 6.24 16.13
N LEU A 26 2.43 5.36 15.26
CA LEU A 26 1.98 3.98 15.20
C LEU A 26 2.27 3.18 16.47
N LYS A 27 1.31 2.33 16.85
CA LYS A 27 1.40 1.45 18.03
C LYS A 27 1.04 -0.01 17.71
N GLY A 28 0.62 -0.28 16.48
CA GLY A 28 0.17 -1.61 16.05
C GLY A 28 1.31 -2.53 15.66
N MET A 29 1.09 -3.84 15.74
CA MET A 29 2.03 -4.85 15.25
C MET A 29 2.11 -4.87 13.72
N TYR A 30 0.98 -4.62 13.06
CA TYR A 30 0.86 -4.49 11.61
C TYR A 30 0.26 -3.14 11.24
N ILE A 31 0.62 -2.69 10.07
CA ILE A 31 0.21 -1.41 9.47
C ILE A 31 -0.50 -1.71 8.15
N ALA A 32 -1.61 -1.05 7.88
CA ALA A 32 -2.27 -1.01 6.59
C ALA A 32 -2.52 0.45 6.19
N PHE A 33 -2.40 0.74 4.91
CA PHE A 33 -2.75 2.04 4.35
C PHE A 33 -4.11 1.95 3.66
N LEU A 34 -4.93 2.97 3.88
CA LEU A 34 -6.21 3.16 3.21
C LEU A 34 -6.27 4.60 2.71
N ASP A 35 -6.36 4.76 1.41
CA ASP A 35 -6.53 6.07 0.79
C ASP A 35 -7.99 6.55 0.99
N SER A 36 -8.19 7.86 1.11
CA SER A 36 -9.47 8.44 1.59
C SER A 36 -10.65 8.26 0.63
N ASP A 37 -10.38 7.93 -0.63
CA ASP A 37 -11.37 7.69 -1.69
C ASP A 37 -11.60 6.20 -1.98
N ASP A 38 -10.90 5.31 -1.29
CA ASP A 38 -10.95 3.88 -1.45
C ASP A 38 -11.74 3.18 -0.34
N VAL A 39 -11.91 1.86 -0.45
CA VAL A 39 -12.64 1.06 0.53
C VAL A 39 -11.92 -0.24 0.87
N LEU A 40 -12.07 -0.71 2.11
CA LEU A 40 -11.75 -2.09 2.48
C LEU A 40 -12.98 -2.97 2.27
N THR A 41 -12.78 -4.21 1.83
CA THR A 41 -13.88 -5.17 1.75
C THR A 41 -14.24 -5.71 3.14
N ASP A 42 -15.42 -6.29 3.25
CA ASP A 42 -15.89 -6.88 4.51
C ASP A 42 -14.94 -7.98 5.01
N GLY A 43 -14.52 -7.82 6.26
CA GLY A 43 -13.58 -8.74 6.91
C GLY A 43 -12.13 -8.68 6.39
N ALA A 44 -11.78 -7.73 5.52
CA ALA A 44 -10.46 -7.62 4.91
C ALA A 44 -9.32 -7.64 5.93
N VAL A 45 -9.41 -6.82 6.98
CA VAL A 45 -8.37 -6.73 8.03
C VAL A 45 -8.21 -8.08 8.74
N GLN A 46 -9.32 -8.74 9.09
CA GLN A 46 -9.26 -10.04 9.77
C GLN A 46 -8.61 -11.10 8.89
N LYS A 47 -9.04 -11.21 7.62
CA LYS A 47 -8.47 -12.16 6.66
C LYS A 47 -6.97 -11.97 6.47
N MET A 48 -6.55 -10.72 6.31
CA MET A 48 -5.13 -10.38 6.18
C MET A 48 -4.35 -10.72 7.44
N LEU A 49 -4.87 -10.42 8.63
CA LEU A 49 -4.20 -10.74 9.90
C LEU A 49 -4.08 -12.25 10.11
N ASP A 50 -5.15 -13.00 9.88
CA ASP A 50 -5.15 -14.46 10.04
C ASP A 50 -4.10 -15.11 9.13
N ALA A 51 -4.02 -14.67 7.88
CA ALA A 51 -3.01 -15.16 6.94
C ALA A 51 -1.59 -14.74 7.34
N ALA A 52 -1.39 -13.47 7.73
CA ALA A 52 -0.08 -12.96 8.14
C ALA A 52 0.45 -13.69 9.39
N PHE A 53 -0.41 -13.90 10.39
CA PHE A 53 -0.04 -14.66 11.60
C PHE A 53 0.20 -16.14 11.27
N GLY A 54 -0.66 -16.76 10.45
CA GLY A 54 -0.55 -18.17 10.08
C GLY A 54 0.77 -18.55 9.43
N CYS A 55 1.38 -17.63 8.67
CA CYS A 55 2.68 -17.86 8.00
C CYS A 55 3.82 -16.95 8.53
N ASN A 56 3.59 -16.17 9.59
CA ASN A 56 4.53 -15.19 10.14
C ASN A 56 5.09 -14.23 9.07
N ALA A 57 4.21 -13.74 8.19
CA ALA A 57 4.61 -12.81 7.14
C ALA A 57 5.01 -11.45 7.73
N GLU A 58 6.04 -10.84 7.17
CA GLU A 58 6.42 -9.46 7.45
C GLU A 58 5.69 -8.50 6.52
N ILE A 59 5.41 -8.95 5.29
CA ILE A 59 4.58 -8.24 4.32
C ILE A 59 3.57 -9.24 3.76
N LEU A 60 2.29 -8.87 3.78
CA LEU A 60 1.22 -9.65 3.16
C LEU A 60 0.43 -8.78 2.21
N GLN A 61 0.15 -9.27 1.01
CA GLN A 61 -0.69 -8.60 0.03
C GLN A 61 -1.94 -9.42 -0.27
N GLY A 62 -3.11 -8.78 -0.32
CA GLY A 62 -4.35 -9.34 -0.83
C GLY A 62 -4.67 -8.87 -2.25
N SER A 63 -5.62 -9.54 -2.89
CA SER A 63 -6.19 -9.12 -4.16
C SER A 63 -7.06 -7.87 -3.98
N TRP A 64 -7.34 -7.19 -5.09
CA TRP A 64 -8.16 -5.98 -5.06
C TRP A 64 -9.08 -5.91 -6.27
N TYR A 65 -10.02 -4.98 -6.26
CA TYR A 65 -10.79 -4.59 -7.44
C TYR A 65 -10.67 -3.08 -7.68
N THR A 66 -10.77 -2.70 -8.94
CA THR A 66 -10.93 -1.30 -9.34
C THR A 66 -12.41 -1.03 -9.59
N PHE A 67 -12.93 0.13 -9.18
CA PHE A 67 -14.31 0.51 -9.46
C PHE A 67 -14.43 1.95 -9.92
N SER A 68 -15.42 2.18 -10.82
CA SER A 68 -15.79 3.50 -11.32
C SER A 68 -17.31 3.51 -11.55
N GLY A 69 -18.06 4.20 -10.67
CA GLY A 69 -19.51 4.05 -10.64
C GLY A 69 -19.92 2.60 -10.31
N GLU A 70 -20.69 1.97 -11.20
CA GLU A 70 -21.13 0.57 -11.07
C GLU A 70 -20.16 -0.43 -11.73
N GLU A 71 -19.20 0.02 -12.52
CA GLU A 71 -18.23 -0.83 -13.18
C GLU A 71 -17.14 -1.27 -12.21
N THR A 72 -16.81 -2.57 -12.23
CA THR A 72 -15.77 -3.17 -11.40
C THR A 72 -14.88 -4.09 -12.20
N GLU A 73 -13.58 -4.10 -11.88
CA GLU A 73 -12.58 -5.01 -12.44
C GLU A 73 -11.76 -5.64 -11.31
N ASN A 74 -11.72 -6.97 -11.25
CA ASN A 74 -10.98 -7.70 -10.24
C ASN A 74 -9.52 -7.93 -10.67
N HIS A 75 -8.61 -7.73 -9.73
CA HIS A 75 -7.18 -7.99 -9.88
C HIS A 75 -6.75 -9.05 -8.87
N ILE A 76 -6.78 -10.30 -9.31
CA ILE A 76 -6.50 -11.45 -8.45
C ILE A 76 -5.00 -11.80 -8.51
N ILE A 77 -4.40 -11.90 -7.34
CA ILE A 77 -3.01 -12.32 -7.19
C ILE A 77 -2.85 -13.76 -7.70
N PRO A 78 -1.85 -14.04 -8.57
CA PRO A 78 -1.72 -15.34 -9.20
C PRO A 78 -1.24 -16.44 -8.24
N LYS A 79 -0.43 -16.09 -7.24
CA LYS A 79 0.12 -17.01 -6.24
C LYS A 79 -0.36 -16.67 -4.84
N GLU A 80 -0.68 -17.70 -4.07
CA GLU A 80 -1.09 -17.60 -2.67
C GLU A 80 -0.08 -18.32 -1.76
N GLY A 81 0.02 -17.85 -0.51
CA GLY A 81 0.92 -18.38 0.49
C GLY A 81 2.24 -17.61 0.58
N VAL A 82 3.25 -18.22 1.21
CA VAL A 82 4.59 -17.63 1.34
C VAL A 82 5.29 -17.61 -0.01
N LEU A 83 5.87 -16.48 -0.35
CA LEU A 83 6.55 -16.24 -1.61
C LEU A 83 8.06 -16.42 -1.45
N ASN A 84 8.66 -17.21 -2.32
CA ASN A 84 10.13 -17.38 -2.37
C ASN A 84 10.81 -16.29 -3.19
N ASP A 85 10.04 -15.64 -4.07
CA ASP A 85 10.47 -14.54 -4.92
C ASP A 85 9.37 -13.47 -4.86
N ASN A 86 9.75 -12.29 -4.45
CA ASN A 86 8.82 -11.16 -4.29
C ASN A 86 8.55 -10.43 -5.62
N GLN A 87 9.30 -10.76 -6.67
CA GLN A 87 9.19 -10.09 -7.95
C GLN A 87 7.88 -10.45 -8.66
N GLY A 88 7.17 -9.44 -9.12
CA GLY A 88 5.96 -9.58 -9.94
C GLY A 88 4.69 -9.96 -9.20
N VAL A 89 4.72 -10.20 -7.90
CA VAL A 89 3.53 -10.48 -7.09
C VAL A 89 3.06 -9.23 -6.37
N PHE A 90 3.99 -8.46 -5.81
CA PHE A 90 3.65 -7.23 -5.10
C PHE A 90 3.43 -6.06 -6.05
N SER A 91 2.27 -5.42 -5.94
CA SER A 91 2.04 -4.12 -6.56
C SER A 91 2.90 -3.04 -5.89
N GLY A 92 3.27 -1.99 -6.62
CA GLY A 92 3.99 -0.84 -6.06
C GLY A 92 3.19 -0.02 -5.05
N TYR A 93 1.86 -0.16 -5.07
CA TYR A 93 0.97 0.63 -4.20
C TYR A 93 1.15 0.27 -2.72
N PRO A 94 1.08 1.25 -1.79
CA PRO A 94 1.18 0.97 -0.35
C PRO A 94 -0.06 0.28 0.21
N TRP A 95 -1.23 0.46 -0.40
CA TRP A 95 -2.50 -0.10 0.02
C TRP A 95 -2.69 -1.58 -0.38
N GLY A 96 -3.73 -2.22 0.15
CA GLY A 96 -4.03 -3.63 -0.10
C GLY A 96 -3.03 -4.60 0.54
N LYS A 97 -2.26 -4.11 1.51
CA LYS A 97 -1.19 -4.85 2.20
C LYS A 97 -1.23 -4.67 3.70
N LEU A 98 -0.65 -5.65 4.41
CA LEU A 98 -0.18 -5.50 5.77
C LEU A 98 1.35 -5.47 5.77
N TYR A 99 1.89 -4.54 6.53
CA TYR A 99 3.32 -4.43 6.82
C TYR A 99 3.54 -4.63 8.31
N LYS A 100 4.40 -5.56 8.70
CA LYS A 100 4.82 -5.66 10.09
C LYS A 100 5.55 -4.38 10.51
N TYR A 101 5.41 -3.95 11.75
CA TYR A 101 5.94 -2.66 12.23
C TYR A 101 7.42 -2.46 11.88
N ASN A 102 8.27 -3.47 12.10
CA ASN A 102 9.71 -3.40 11.80
C ASN A 102 10.04 -3.12 10.33
N VAL A 103 9.14 -3.45 9.40
CA VAL A 103 9.32 -3.14 7.96
C VAL A 103 9.20 -1.65 7.69
N MET A 104 8.33 -0.96 8.43
CA MET A 104 7.98 0.45 8.20
C MET A 104 8.62 1.41 9.23
N GLU A 105 9.25 0.89 10.27
CA GLU A 105 9.77 1.69 11.40
C GLU A 105 10.72 2.82 10.98
N HIS A 106 11.53 2.57 9.95
CA HIS A 106 12.49 3.54 9.43
C HIS A 106 12.16 4.01 8.02
N PHE A 107 11.02 3.56 7.47
CA PHE A 107 10.63 3.97 6.13
C PHE A 107 9.99 5.36 6.13
N GLN A 108 10.36 6.16 5.14
CA GLN A 108 9.76 7.47 4.89
C GLN A 108 9.37 7.61 3.43
N PHE A 109 8.14 8.01 3.19
CA PHE A 109 7.68 8.38 1.86
C PHE A 109 8.33 9.71 1.45
N PRO A 110 8.88 9.85 0.23
CA PRO A 110 9.46 11.11 -0.24
C PRO A 110 8.37 12.20 -0.35
N GLU A 111 8.54 13.30 0.37
CA GLU A 111 7.60 14.42 0.34
C GLU A 111 7.86 15.32 -0.87
N GLY A 112 6.79 15.87 -1.45
CA GLY A 112 6.86 16.80 -2.57
C GLY A 112 6.98 16.17 -3.95
N PHE A 113 7.07 14.84 -4.04
CA PHE A 113 7.15 14.09 -5.29
C PHE A 113 5.87 13.32 -5.59
N TRP A 114 5.61 13.09 -6.87
CA TRP A 114 4.70 12.04 -7.32
C TRP A 114 5.45 10.71 -7.37
N PHE A 115 4.72 9.58 -7.36
CA PHE A 115 5.29 8.22 -7.38
C PHE A 115 6.12 7.91 -6.11
N GLU A 116 5.65 8.41 -4.98
CA GLU A 116 6.23 8.25 -3.64
C GLU A 116 6.23 6.81 -3.14
N ASP A 117 5.48 5.96 -3.80
CA ASP A 117 5.40 4.52 -3.55
C ASP A 117 6.55 3.72 -4.21
N THR A 118 7.26 4.32 -5.16
CA THR A 118 8.38 3.69 -5.86
C THR A 118 9.46 3.17 -4.89
N PRO A 119 9.97 3.95 -3.90
CA PRO A 119 10.96 3.45 -2.94
C PRO A 119 10.46 2.24 -2.14
N LEU A 120 9.16 2.20 -1.81
CA LEU A 120 8.56 1.06 -1.12
C LEU A 120 8.65 -0.22 -1.96
N SER A 121 8.39 -0.11 -3.27
CA SER A 121 8.52 -1.24 -4.19
C SER A 121 9.94 -1.77 -4.27
N PHE A 122 10.94 -0.88 -4.37
CA PHE A 122 12.37 -1.25 -4.38
C PHE A 122 12.77 -1.89 -3.05
N MET A 123 12.34 -1.35 -1.92
CA MET A 123 12.61 -1.93 -0.60
C MET A 123 12.05 -3.34 -0.50
N ILE A 124 10.81 -3.59 -0.92
CA ILE A 124 10.20 -4.92 -0.89
C ILE A 124 10.97 -5.89 -1.78
N ALA A 125 11.41 -5.45 -2.97
CA ALA A 125 12.14 -6.30 -3.90
C ALA A 125 13.59 -6.62 -3.45
N ALA A 126 14.23 -5.68 -2.77
CA ALA A 126 15.64 -5.78 -2.41
C ALA A 126 15.91 -6.44 -1.05
N MET A 127 14.96 -6.33 -0.11
CA MET A 127 15.15 -6.80 1.26
C MET A 127 14.61 -8.22 1.43
N PRO A 128 15.24 -9.06 2.27
CA PRO A 128 14.86 -10.45 2.48
C PRO A 128 13.65 -10.58 3.42
N TYR A 129 12.61 -9.78 3.23
CA TYR A 129 11.38 -9.89 4.00
C TYR A 129 10.63 -11.18 3.70
N ARG A 130 10.03 -11.76 4.74
CA ARG A 130 9.11 -12.87 4.58
C ARG A 130 7.78 -12.36 4.03
N CYS A 131 7.62 -12.48 2.73
CA CYS A 131 6.44 -12.01 2.01
C CYS A 131 5.43 -13.13 1.80
N ALA A 132 4.14 -12.80 1.87
CA ALA A 132 3.05 -13.72 1.57
C ALA A 132 1.92 -13.01 0.81
N ALA A 133 1.08 -13.78 0.16
CA ALA A 133 -0.08 -13.27 -0.57
C ALA A 133 -1.33 -14.12 -0.32
N ILE A 134 -2.51 -13.50 -0.42
CA ILE A 134 -3.82 -14.15 -0.41
C ILE A 134 -4.64 -13.74 -1.62
N LYS A 135 -5.47 -14.67 -2.11
CA LYS A 135 -6.38 -14.41 -3.24
C LYS A 135 -7.65 -13.67 -2.84
N ASP A 136 -7.92 -13.57 -1.55
CA ASP A 136 -9.05 -12.77 -1.07
C ASP A 136 -8.93 -11.33 -1.55
N ILE A 137 -10.04 -10.81 -2.05
CA ILE A 137 -10.15 -9.38 -2.38
C ILE A 137 -10.32 -8.63 -1.07
N VAL A 138 -9.35 -7.78 -0.75
CA VAL A 138 -9.28 -7.02 0.51
C VAL A 138 -9.46 -5.52 0.34
N TYR A 139 -9.33 -5.04 -0.91
CA TYR A 139 -9.28 -3.62 -1.20
C TYR A 139 -10.09 -3.27 -2.45
N GLY A 140 -10.82 -2.16 -2.41
CA GLY A 140 -11.48 -1.56 -3.56
C GLY A 140 -10.85 -0.22 -3.89
N TYR A 141 -10.14 -0.17 -5.02
CA TYR A 141 -9.52 1.04 -5.55
C TYR A 141 -10.50 1.83 -6.40
N ARG A 142 -10.77 3.08 -6.05
CA ARG A 142 -11.64 3.97 -6.82
C ARG A 142 -10.87 4.59 -7.99
N PHE A 143 -11.23 4.22 -9.22
CA PHE A 143 -10.66 4.87 -10.40
C PHE A 143 -11.24 6.27 -10.59
N ASN A 144 -10.36 7.27 -10.50
CA ASN A 144 -10.69 8.66 -10.78
C ASN A 144 -10.01 9.11 -12.09
N PRO A 145 -10.75 9.34 -13.18
CA PRO A 145 -10.17 9.76 -14.46
C PRO A 145 -9.48 11.14 -14.41
N GLN A 146 -9.76 11.94 -13.38
CA GLN A 146 -9.10 13.23 -13.14
C GLN A 146 -7.97 13.12 -12.09
N GLY A 147 -7.76 11.94 -11.52
CA GLY A 147 -6.73 11.67 -10.51
C GLY A 147 -5.31 11.76 -11.07
N ILE A 148 -4.34 11.75 -10.16
CA ILE A 148 -2.90 11.80 -10.50
C ILE A 148 -2.54 10.62 -11.38
N THR A 149 -2.91 9.41 -11.01
CA THR A 149 -2.62 8.17 -11.75
C THR A 149 -3.07 8.23 -13.21
N ALA A 150 -4.29 8.74 -13.48
CA ALA A 150 -4.85 8.84 -14.82
C ALA A 150 -4.23 9.98 -15.65
N THR A 151 -3.79 11.05 -15.02
CA THR A 151 -3.35 12.28 -15.68
C THR A 151 -1.84 12.49 -15.69
N ALA A 152 -1.08 11.73 -14.90
CA ALA A 152 0.35 11.92 -14.69
C ALA A 152 1.18 11.91 -15.98
N ARG A 153 0.92 10.95 -16.88
CA ARG A 153 1.67 10.80 -18.15
C ARG A 153 1.62 12.04 -19.06
N LYS A 154 0.64 12.92 -18.86
CA LYS A 154 0.46 14.16 -19.65
C LYS A 154 1.06 15.39 -18.95
N LYS A 155 1.65 15.24 -17.78
CA LYS A 155 2.16 16.36 -16.99
C LYS A 155 3.69 16.34 -16.90
N LYS A 156 4.30 17.51 -16.79
CA LYS A 156 5.78 17.65 -16.64
C LYS A 156 6.30 16.90 -15.42
N ARG A 157 5.51 16.79 -14.35
CA ARG A 157 5.86 16.05 -13.13
C ARG A 157 5.99 14.54 -13.33
N ALA A 158 5.59 13.97 -14.47
CA ALA A 158 5.85 12.56 -14.77
C ALA A 158 7.35 12.20 -14.74
N VAL A 159 8.25 13.17 -14.94
CA VAL A 159 9.70 12.97 -14.82
C VAL A 159 10.16 12.65 -13.40
N GLU A 160 9.35 12.95 -12.38
CA GLU A 160 9.67 12.66 -10.99
C GLU A 160 9.81 11.15 -10.73
N SER A 161 9.09 10.29 -11.49
CA SER A 161 9.26 8.86 -11.43
C SER A 161 10.70 8.42 -11.77
N TYR A 162 11.32 9.07 -12.75
CA TYR A 162 12.72 8.82 -13.11
C TYR A 162 13.67 9.21 -11.96
N TRP A 163 13.51 10.40 -11.42
CA TRP A 163 14.37 10.87 -10.33
C TRP A 163 14.28 10.02 -9.07
N ILE A 164 13.06 9.60 -8.70
CA ILE A 164 12.87 8.70 -7.56
C ILE A 164 13.51 7.34 -7.84
N THR A 165 13.36 6.80 -9.05
CA THR A 165 13.96 5.52 -9.44
C THR A 165 15.49 5.58 -9.42
N GLU A 166 16.09 6.68 -9.87
CA GLU A 166 17.56 6.88 -9.81
C GLU A 166 18.09 7.01 -8.37
N ALA A 167 17.25 7.46 -7.44
CA ALA A 167 17.63 7.62 -6.03
C ALA A 167 17.54 6.30 -5.24
N CYS A 168 16.85 5.28 -5.76
CA CYS A 168 16.67 3.97 -5.13
C CYS A 168 17.79 3.00 -5.50
#